data_3780d56220484c095d8d7123b38d5556
#
_entry.id   3780d56220484c095d8d7123b38d5556
#
_cell.length_a   1.000
_cell.length_b   1.000
_cell.length_c   1.000
_cell.angle_alpha   90.00
_cell.angle_beta   90.00
_cell.angle_gamma   90.00
#
_symmetry.space_group_name_H-M   'P 1'
#
loop_
_entity.id
_entity.type
_entity.pdbx_description
1 polymer ?
#
loop_
_entity_poly.entity_id
_entity_poly.type
_entity_poly.pdbx_seq_one_letter_code
_entity_poly.pdbx_strand_id
1 'polypeptide(L)'
;MLRIAVNNQSISWHDLHTLLSEANIKFPYNSNNIVIKSNNFPAELVNVDDNSIPEIVYKGIADIGFCMEHVLTNFGITKFAEYKKIGINKCNLSLIIPQSTNYKNIEWFNNKTIATPYPELLTTLLKKNNVKIQNSRLYRN
;
A
#
# COMPACT_ATOMS: atom_id res chain seq x y z
N MET A 1 -5.34 23.39 -5.94
CA MET A 1 -6.30 22.49 -5.27
C MET A 1 -5.50 21.27 -4.83
N LEU A 2 -5.57 20.90 -3.55
CA LEU A 2 -4.84 19.77 -2.99
C LEU A 2 -5.52 18.46 -3.42
N ARG A 3 -4.77 17.56 -4.04
CA ARG A 3 -5.28 16.24 -4.46
C ARG A 3 -4.65 15.13 -3.61
N ILE A 4 -5.48 14.32 -2.97
CA ILE A 4 -5.07 13.28 -2.03
C ILE A 4 -5.51 11.92 -2.55
N ALA A 5 -4.57 11.04 -2.88
CA ALA A 5 -4.84 9.67 -3.33
C ALA A 5 -5.04 8.74 -2.12
N VAL A 6 -6.12 7.97 -2.13
CA VAL A 6 -6.49 7.03 -1.06
C VAL A 6 -7.13 5.77 -1.64
N ASN A 7 -7.14 4.70 -0.87
CA ASN A 7 -8.03 3.56 -1.10
C ASN A 7 -8.98 3.42 0.09
N ASN A 8 -10.25 3.70 -0.12
CA ASN A 8 -11.27 3.67 0.92
C ASN A 8 -11.65 2.24 1.38
N GLN A 9 -11.14 1.20 0.71
CA GLN A 9 -11.34 -0.20 1.10
C GLN A 9 -10.21 -0.70 2.01
N SER A 10 -9.00 -0.17 1.86
CA SER A 10 -7.82 -0.59 2.61
C SER A 10 -7.56 0.27 3.84
N ILE A 11 -7.89 1.55 3.80
CA ILE A 11 -7.77 2.45 4.94
C ILE A 11 -9.15 2.66 5.58
N SER A 12 -9.21 2.61 6.92
CA SER A 12 -10.46 2.93 7.64
C SER A 12 -10.89 4.35 7.30
N TRP A 13 -12.09 4.49 6.72
CA TRP A 13 -12.66 5.80 6.40
C TRP A 13 -12.79 6.68 7.65
N HIS A 14 -13.13 6.05 8.79
CA HIS A 14 -13.24 6.75 10.06
C HIS A 14 -11.91 7.38 10.48
N ASP A 15 -10.82 6.61 10.43
CA ASP A 15 -9.50 7.07 10.84
C ASP A 15 -8.95 8.15 9.89
N LEU A 16 -9.14 7.95 8.58
CA LEU A 16 -8.75 8.94 7.57
C LEU A 16 -9.53 10.25 7.76
N HIS A 17 -10.85 10.16 7.98
CA HIS A 17 -11.71 11.31 8.21
C HIS A 17 -11.31 12.06 9.49
N THR A 18 -10.99 11.34 10.56
CA THR A 18 -10.51 11.93 11.82
C THR A 18 -9.21 12.69 11.59
N LEU A 19 -8.22 12.07 10.95
CA LEU A 19 -6.93 12.69 10.66
C LEU A 19 -7.07 13.97 9.80
N LEU A 20 -7.88 13.92 8.75
CA LEU A 20 -8.10 15.08 7.87
C LEU A 20 -8.90 16.18 8.59
N SER A 21 -9.83 15.80 9.47
CA SER A 21 -10.59 16.75 10.28
C SER A 21 -9.71 17.49 11.31
N GLU A 22 -8.70 16.83 11.87
CA GLU A 22 -7.69 17.47 12.73
C GLU A 22 -6.89 18.52 11.98
N ALA A 23 -6.64 18.30 10.68
CA ALA A 23 -6.08 19.31 9.78
C ALA A 23 -7.10 20.35 9.29
N ASN A 24 -8.32 20.34 9.83
CA ASN A 24 -9.45 21.18 9.42
C ASN A 24 -9.84 21.03 7.94
N ILE A 25 -9.65 19.83 7.36
CA ILE A 25 -10.10 19.48 6.00
C ILE A 25 -11.25 18.49 6.13
N LYS A 26 -12.48 18.92 5.77
CA LYS A 26 -13.69 18.13 5.97
C LYS A 26 -14.23 17.58 4.66
N PHE A 27 -14.45 16.27 4.62
CA PHE A 27 -15.06 15.56 3.50
C PHE A 27 -16.44 15.04 3.87
N PRO A 28 -17.37 14.89 2.89
CA PRO A 28 -18.65 14.26 3.14
C PRO A 28 -18.45 12.79 3.56
N TYR A 29 -19.20 12.36 4.57
CA TYR A 29 -19.17 11.00 5.07
C TYR A 29 -19.89 10.05 4.08
N ASN A 30 -19.34 8.85 3.82
CA ASN A 30 -19.95 7.81 2.97
C ASN A 30 -20.14 8.17 1.48
N SER A 31 -19.16 8.76 0.85
CA SER A 31 -19.17 8.87 -0.61
C SER A 31 -18.48 7.69 -1.28
N ASN A 32 -19.20 7.02 -2.19
CA ASN A 32 -18.66 5.95 -3.06
C ASN A 32 -18.08 6.51 -4.38
N ASN A 33 -17.94 7.81 -4.49
CA ASN A 33 -17.43 8.44 -5.69
C ASN A 33 -15.90 8.21 -5.83
N ILE A 34 -15.44 8.16 -7.07
CA ILE A 34 -14.00 8.10 -7.37
C ILE A 34 -13.30 9.38 -6.92
N VAL A 35 -13.95 10.52 -7.09
CA VAL A 35 -13.45 11.82 -6.64
C VAL A 35 -14.44 12.42 -5.65
N ILE A 36 -13.95 12.79 -4.47
CA ILE A 36 -14.73 13.39 -3.39
C ILE A 36 -14.14 14.75 -3.07
N LYS A 37 -14.93 15.80 -3.23
CA LYS A 37 -14.50 17.17 -2.93
C LYS A 37 -14.69 17.50 -1.45
N SER A 38 -13.74 18.24 -0.89
CA SER A 38 -13.86 18.77 0.47
C SER A 38 -14.94 19.84 0.56
N ASN A 39 -15.59 19.92 1.74
CA ASN A 39 -16.67 20.87 2.00
C ASN A 39 -16.17 22.28 2.33
N ASN A 40 -14.93 22.41 2.79
CA ASN A 40 -14.44 23.66 3.39
C ASN A 40 -13.04 24.07 2.95
N PHE A 41 -12.36 23.26 2.16
CA PHE A 41 -10.99 23.49 1.72
C PHE A 41 -10.85 23.14 0.23
N PRO A 42 -9.99 23.81 -0.55
CA PRO A 42 -9.78 23.47 -1.96
C PRO A 42 -8.99 22.16 -2.09
N ALA A 43 -9.59 21.04 -1.67
CA ALA A 43 -9.03 19.70 -1.72
C ALA A 43 -10.02 18.68 -2.29
N GLU A 44 -9.48 17.61 -2.86
CA GLU A 44 -10.23 16.44 -3.29
C GLU A 44 -9.51 15.15 -2.90
N LEU A 45 -10.28 14.14 -2.49
CA LEU A 45 -9.82 12.76 -2.37
C LEU A 45 -10.04 12.05 -3.72
N VAL A 46 -9.05 11.30 -4.15
CA VAL A 46 -9.12 10.44 -5.33
C VAL A 46 -9.00 9.00 -4.87
N ASN A 47 -10.09 8.25 -5.02
CA ASN A 47 -10.13 6.83 -4.62
C ASN A 47 -9.55 5.97 -5.73
N VAL A 48 -8.44 5.28 -5.44
CA VAL A 48 -7.69 4.46 -6.37
C VAL A 48 -7.23 3.16 -5.70
N ASP A 49 -6.76 2.21 -6.48
CA ASP A 49 -6.14 1.00 -5.95
C ASP A 49 -4.87 1.31 -5.15
N ASP A 50 -4.65 0.59 -4.04
CA ASP A 50 -3.50 0.79 -3.15
C ASP A 50 -2.17 0.77 -3.88
N ASN A 51 -1.99 -0.21 -4.77
CA ASN A 51 -0.74 -0.38 -5.51
C ASN A 51 -0.48 0.76 -6.50
N SER A 52 -1.51 1.51 -6.87
CA SER A 52 -1.43 2.66 -7.77
C SER A 52 -1.09 3.96 -7.04
N ILE A 53 -1.34 4.05 -5.72
CA ILE A 53 -1.15 5.29 -4.95
C ILE A 53 0.28 5.83 -5.06
N PRO A 54 1.35 5.03 -4.82
CA PRO A 54 2.71 5.53 -4.93
C PRO A 54 3.05 6.06 -6.33
N GLU A 55 2.58 5.37 -7.38
CA GLU A 55 2.82 5.79 -8.76
C GLU A 55 2.14 7.12 -9.10
N ILE A 56 0.89 7.29 -8.65
CA ILE A 56 0.08 8.50 -8.87
C ILE A 56 0.73 9.70 -8.20
N VAL A 57 1.25 9.55 -6.97
CA VAL A 57 1.99 10.61 -6.28
C VAL A 57 3.34 10.87 -6.95
N TYR A 58 4.07 9.84 -7.31
CA TYR A 58 5.37 9.97 -7.98
C TYR A 58 5.26 10.72 -9.32
N LYS A 59 4.19 10.50 -10.06
CA LYS A 59 3.89 11.19 -11.34
C LYS A 59 3.30 12.60 -11.16
N GLY A 60 3.07 13.07 -9.93
CA GLY A 60 2.48 14.37 -9.65
C GLY A 60 0.99 14.47 -10.03
N ILE A 61 0.29 13.34 -10.21
CA ILE A 61 -1.15 13.31 -10.46
C ILE A 61 -1.92 13.60 -9.16
N ALA A 62 -1.38 13.17 -8.01
CA ALA A 62 -1.81 13.58 -6.69
C ALA A 62 -0.63 14.19 -5.92
N ASP A 63 -0.93 15.10 -5.00
CA ASP A 63 0.06 15.80 -4.17
C ASP A 63 0.48 14.96 -2.96
N ILE A 64 -0.47 14.18 -2.41
CA ILE A 64 -0.31 13.32 -1.23
C ILE A 64 -0.95 11.97 -1.50
N GLY A 65 -0.41 10.90 -0.90
CA GLY A 65 -1.00 9.57 -0.92
C GLY A 65 -1.00 8.93 0.46
N PHE A 66 -2.10 8.27 0.81
CA PHE A 66 -2.19 7.40 1.99
C PHE A 66 -2.18 5.96 1.53
N CYS A 67 -1.11 5.24 1.82
CA CYS A 67 -0.99 3.82 1.48
C CYS A 67 -0.32 3.01 2.59
N MET A 68 -0.43 1.71 2.51
CA MET A 68 0.25 0.80 3.44
C MET A 68 1.77 0.83 3.20
N GLU A 69 2.56 0.69 4.27
CA GLU A 69 4.02 0.75 4.21
C GLU A 69 4.62 -0.27 3.24
N HIS A 70 4.06 -1.48 3.16
CA HIS A 70 4.57 -2.51 2.25
C HIS A 70 4.35 -2.16 0.77
N VAL A 71 3.28 -1.45 0.44
CA VAL A 71 3.02 -0.94 -0.91
C VAL A 71 4.08 0.09 -1.29
N LEU A 72 4.33 1.05 -0.40
CA LEU A 72 5.36 2.07 -0.58
C LEU A 72 6.76 1.45 -0.70
N THR A 73 7.09 0.47 0.15
CA THR A 73 8.37 -0.24 0.13
C THR A 73 8.57 -0.99 -1.20
N ASN A 74 7.52 -1.66 -1.69
CA ASN A 74 7.57 -2.39 -2.96
C ASN A 74 7.77 -1.45 -4.16
N PHE A 75 7.19 -0.26 -4.14
CA PHE A 75 7.38 0.75 -5.19
C PHE A 75 8.76 1.40 -5.14
N GLY A 76 9.30 1.61 -3.95
CA GLY A 76 10.60 2.22 -3.68
C GLY A 76 10.50 3.53 -2.89
N ILE A 77 10.75 3.45 -1.60
CA ILE A 77 10.66 4.58 -0.65
C ILE A 77 11.56 5.77 -1.07
N THR A 78 12.74 5.50 -1.61
CA THR A 78 13.72 6.52 -2.01
C THR A 78 13.28 7.41 -3.17
N LYS A 79 12.17 7.08 -3.83
CA LYS A 79 11.58 7.89 -4.91
C LYS A 79 10.79 9.09 -4.40
N PHE A 80 10.56 9.20 -3.09
CA PHE A 80 9.77 10.26 -2.48
C PHE A 80 10.63 11.19 -1.64
N ALA A 81 10.30 12.49 -1.66
CA ALA A 81 10.98 13.50 -0.88
C ALA A 81 10.77 13.31 0.62
N GLU A 82 9.57 12.91 1.01
CA GLU A 82 9.19 12.68 2.41
C GLU A 82 8.09 11.61 2.50
N TYR A 83 8.15 10.80 3.54
CA TYR A 83 7.04 9.95 3.98
C TYR A 83 6.99 9.91 5.50
N LYS A 84 5.79 9.73 6.05
CA LYS A 84 5.57 9.67 7.50
C LYS A 84 4.66 8.50 7.85
N LYS A 85 5.07 7.73 8.86
CA LYS A 85 4.21 6.69 9.43
C LYS A 85 3.18 7.31 10.35
N ILE A 86 1.90 7.14 10.02
CA ILE A 86 0.79 7.73 10.80
C ILE A 86 0.15 6.75 11.79
N GLY A 87 0.56 5.46 11.77
CA GLY A 87 0.14 4.44 12.74
C GLY A 87 -1.29 3.94 12.60
N ILE A 88 -1.99 4.30 11.53
CA ILE A 88 -3.34 3.83 11.21
C ILE A 88 -3.25 2.51 10.43
N ASN A 89 -4.20 1.59 10.65
CA ASN A 89 -4.30 0.31 9.92
C ASN A 89 -3.00 -0.50 9.86
N LYS A 90 -2.49 -0.89 11.02
CA LYS A 90 -1.32 -1.80 11.09
C LYS A 90 -1.67 -3.15 10.49
N CYS A 91 -0.87 -3.61 9.53
CA CYS A 91 -1.00 -4.95 8.93
C CYS A 91 0.35 -5.66 8.87
N ASN A 92 0.29 -6.99 8.80
CA ASN A 92 1.46 -7.83 8.60
C ASN A 92 1.34 -8.56 7.26
N LEU A 93 2.41 -8.62 6.50
CA LEU A 93 2.53 -9.51 5.35
C LEU A 93 3.10 -10.84 5.81
N SER A 94 2.49 -11.93 5.35
CA SER A 94 2.92 -13.29 5.69
C SER A 94 3.11 -14.13 4.43
N LEU A 95 4.13 -14.98 4.44
CA LEU A 95 4.25 -16.08 3.49
C LEU A 95 3.37 -17.23 3.98
N ILE A 96 2.52 -17.74 3.11
CA ILE A 96 1.61 -18.85 3.43
C ILE A 96 1.95 -20.07 2.58
N ILE A 97 1.80 -21.24 3.17
CA ILE A 97 2.00 -22.55 2.53
C ILE A 97 0.85 -23.48 2.94
N PRO A 98 0.55 -24.54 2.16
CA PRO A 98 -0.46 -25.52 2.55
C PRO A 98 -0.12 -26.20 3.88
N GLN A 99 -1.13 -26.46 4.72
CA GLN A 99 -0.96 -27.11 6.02
C GLN A 99 -0.30 -28.49 5.94
N SER A 100 -0.52 -29.22 4.84
CA SER A 100 0.08 -30.52 4.58
C SER A 100 1.58 -30.47 4.25
N THR A 101 2.16 -29.28 4.12
CA THR A 101 3.55 -29.10 3.75
C THR A 101 4.47 -29.34 4.95
N ASN A 102 5.48 -30.18 4.78
CA ASN A 102 6.54 -30.36 5.79
C ASN A 102 7.53 -29.17 5.73
N TYR A 103 7.11 -28.04 6.31
CA TYR A 103 7.91 -26.82 6.40
C TYR A 103 8.82 -26.84 7.61
N LYS A 104 10.11 -26.58 7.42
CA LYS A 104 11.10 -26.50 8.51
C LYS A 104 11.65 -25.09 8.72
N ASN A 105 12.02 -24.42 7.63
CA ASN A 105 12.64 -23.10 7.68
C ASN A 105 12.47 -22.38 6.33
N ILE A 106 12.95 -21.14 6.25
CA ILE A 106 12.81 -20.29 5.06
C ILE A 106 13.53 -20.85 3.82
N GLU A 107 14.55 -21.70 3.98
CA GLU A 107 15.26 -22.33 2.87
C GLU A 107 14.35 -23.29 2.06
N TRP A 108 13.23 -23.73 2.65
CA TRP A 108 12.21 -24.51 1.95
C TRP A 108 11.70 -23.81 0.67
N PHE A 109 11.76 -22.48 0.64
CA PHE A 109 11.34 -21.69 -0.54
C PHE A 109 12.34 -21.74 -1.70
N ASN A 110 13.55 -22.34 -1.52
CA ASN A 110 14.49 -22.50 -2.62
C ASN A 110 13.85 -23.26 -3.79
N ASN A 111 14.05 -22.74 -4.99
CA ASN A 111 13.52 -23.28 -6.24
C ASN A 111 11.98 -23.39 -6.29
N LYS A 112 11.26 -22.65 -5.45
CA LYS A 112 9.79 -22.57 -5.48
C LYS A 112 9.32 -21.39 -6.32
N THR A 113 8.08 -21.50 -6.78
CA THR A 113 7.36 -20.38 -7.39
C THR A 113 6.45 -19.75 -6.34
N ILE A 114 6.56 -18.45 -6.14
CA ILE A 114 5.77 -17.71 -5.15
C ILE A 114 4.87 -16.71 -5.87
N ALA A 115 3.58 -16.74 -5.55
CA ALA A 115 2.61 -15.77 -6.02
C ALA A 115 2.57 -14.58 -5.06
N THR A 116 2.74 -13.37 -5.57
CA THR A 116 2.73 -12.15 -4.74
C THR A 116 2.36 -10.92 -5.56
N PRO A 117 1.62 -9.97 -5.00
CA PRO A 117 1.49 -8.62 -5.57
C PRO A 117 2.70 -7.72 -5.29
N TYR A 118 3.68 -8.19 -4.47
CA TYR A 118 4.83 -7.41 -4.01
C TYR A 118 6.17 -8.10 -4.33
N PRO A 119 6.53 -8.25 -5.62
CA PRO A 119 7.73 -9.02 -6.02
C PRO A 119 9.03 -8.39 -5.54
N GLU A 120 9.16 -7.07 -5.50
CA GLU A 120 10.36 -6.37 -5.05
C GLU A 120 10.59 -6.57 -3.54
N LEU A 121 9.52 -6.48 -2.74
CA LEU A 121 9.56 -6.74 -1.30
C LEU A 121 9.95 -8.19 -1.02
N LEU A 122 9.34 -9.15 -1.72
CA LEU A 122 9.67 -10.57 -1.62
C LEU A 122 11.14 -10.82 -1.97
N THR A 123 11.62 -10.28 -3.07
CA THR A 123 13.01 -10.43 -3.52
C THR A 123 13.99 -9.91 -2.46
N THR A 124 13.70 -8.77 -1.85
CA THR A 124 14.52 -8.20 -0.78
C THR A 124 14.56 -9.10 0.45
N LEU A 125 13.40 -9.63 0.87
CA LEU A 125 13.31 -10.57 2.01
C LEU A 125 14.12 -11.85 1.76
N LEU A 126 13.94 -12.45 0.60
CA LEU A 126 14.59 -13.73 0.26
C LEU A 126 16.10 -13.57 0.10
N LYS A 127 16.57 -12.47 -0.49
CA LYS A 127 18.02 -12.16 -0.57
C LYS A 127 18.66 -12.05 0.80
N LYS A 128 17.99 -11.40 1.78
CA LYS A 128 18.47 -11.30 3.17
C LYS A 128 18.66 -12.67 3.83
N ASN A 129 17.91 -13.68 3.39
CA ASN A 129 17.92 -15.04 3.93
C ASN A 129 18.64 -16.05 3.02
N ASN A 130 19.38 -15.60 1.99
CA ASN A 130 20.10 -16.43 1.02
C ASN A 130 19.21 -17.45 0.29
N VAL A 131 17.92 -17.14 0.11
CA VAL A 131 16.95 -17.99 -0.60
C VAL A 131 16.84 -17.57 -2.05
N LYS A 132 16.95 -18.55 -2.97
CA LYS A 132 16.78 -18.35 -4.42
C LYS A 132 15.50 -19.02 -4.87
N ILE A 133 14.50 -18.23 -5.28
CA ILE A 133 13.27 -18.75 -5.88
C ILE A 133 13.41 -18.96 -7.39
N GLN A 134 12.63 -19.88 -7.92
CA GLN A 134 12.60 -20.15 -9.36
C GLN A 134 11.92 -19.02 -10.14
N ASN A 135 10.76 -18.58 -9.66
CA ASN A 135 9.99 -17.47 -10.23
C ASN A 135 9.12 -16.79 -9.17
N SER A 136 8.97 -15.45 -9.27
CA SER A 136 7.88 -14.72 -8.65
C SER A 136 6.81 -14.45 -9.70
N ARG A 137 5.59 -14.95 -9.51
CA ARG A 137 4.46 -14.60 -10.37
C ARG A 137 3.71 -13.44 -9.78
N LEU A 138 3.60 -12.37 -10.57
CA LEU A 138 2.77 -11.24 -10.23
C LEU A 138 1.30 -11.66 -10.41
N TYR A 139 0.57 -11.75 -9.29
CA TYR A 139 -0.88 -11.80 -9.34
C TYR A 139 -1.40 -10.38 -9.13
N ARG A 140 -1.94 -9.79 -10.19
CA ARG A 140 -2.79 -8.60 -10.09
C ARG A 140 -4.24 -9.10 -10.03
N ASN A 141 -4.95 -8.68 -8.99
CA ASN A 141 -6.42 -8.78 -8.99
C ASN A 141 -6.98 -7.84 -10.04
#